data_1b42356b33f680d67329a6a3d34fe677
#
_entry.id   1b42356b33f680d67329a6a3d34fe677
#
_cell.length_a   1.000
_cell.length_b   1.000
_cell.length_c   1.000
_cell.angle_alpha   90.00
_cell.angle_beta   90.00
_cell.angle_gamma   90.00
#
_symmetry.space_group_name_H-M   'P 1'
#
loop_
_entity.id
_entity.type
_entity.pdbx_description
1 polymer ?
#
loop_
_entity_poly.entity_id
_entity_poly.type
_entity_poly.pdbx_seq_one_letter_code
_entity_poly.pdbx_strand_id
1 'polypeptide(L)'
;MIRQCLGGWLLALSCVGNAMAAGPDCSRSFTLALHDHGLLYSVDTDSGIDKDFADELIRRSGCQIRVSLMSRARIWKLIESGGLDFSLSGIANDERNEYADFAWYFSNKYYLLVRKDAGIHRLADFEHNDQFQLGVIRSFRYSDSANRLVDKLSAANRVSQAGGLEPLYQALILRRIQGMIIEPFDYPAIDEKKIRDVTTIVEFDDPAVRHGLIMSKKALSPAEREKWRALVNEMRADGTVRRIFEKYFKPDLADSMVDFKTQP
;
A
#
# COMPACT_ATOMS: atom_id res chain seq x y z
N MET A 1 70.70 42.28 9.07
CA MET A 1 69.33 42.73 8.71
C MET A 1 68.61 41.55 8.06
N ILE A 2 67.76 40.90 8.89
CA ILE A 2 67.00 39.73 8.47
C ILE A 2 65.54 40.16 8.44
N ARG A 3 64.91 40.14 7.22
CA ARG A 3 63.47 40.38 7.04
C ARG A 3 62.73 39.06 7.12
N GLN A 4 61.88 38.90 8.14
CA GLN A 4 60.91 37.82 8.27
C GLN A 4 59.69 38.14 7.42
N CYS A 5 59.35 37.27 6.47
CA CYS A 5 58.07 37.25 5.75
C CYS A 5 57.09 36.39 6.54
N LEU A 6 56.07 37.01 7.14
CA LEU A 6 54.91 36.30 7.67
C LEU A 6 53.96 35.96 6.54
N GLY A 7 53.86 34.68 6.23
CA GLY A 7 52.82 34.15 5.31
C GLY A 7 51.51 33.91 6.07
N GLY A 8 50.52 34.72 5.80
CA GLY A 8 49.17 34.50 6.30
C GLY A 8 48.48 33.38 5.55
N TRP A 9 48.07 32.33 6.25
CA TRP A 9 47.20 31.27 5.73
C TRP A 9 45.74 31.72 5.90
N LEU A 10 45.07 32.02 4.81
CA LEU A 10 43.61 32.20 4.76
C LEU A 10 42.95 30.82 4.72
N LEU A 11 42.34 30.41 5.84
CA LEU A 11 41.44 29.29 5.92
C LEU A 11 40.12 29.67 5.23
N ALA A 12 39.90 29.16 4.01
CA ALA A 12 38.58 29.22 3.35
C ALA A 12 37.64 28.23 4.04
N LEU A 13 36.73 28.75 4.86
CA LEU A 13 35.59 27.97 5.42
C LEU A 13 34.62 27.69 4.27
N SER A 14 34.67 26.49 3.69
CA SER A 14 33.67 26.01 2.75
C SER A 14 32.38 25.70 3.49
N CYS A 15 31.43 26.62 3.52
CA CYS A 15 30.04 26.31 3.93
C CYS A 15 29.44 25.35 2.89
N VAL A 16 29.46 24.07 3.22
CA VAL A 16 28.64 23.06 2.50
C VAL A 16 27.19 23.33 2.92
N GLY A 17 26.52 24.20 2.17
CA GLY A 17 25.07 24.37 2.31
C GLY A 17 24.41 23.07 1.91
N ASN A 18 23.81 22.36 2.86
CA ASN A 18 22.84 21.33 2.55
C ASN A 18 21.70 21.98 1.77
N ALA A 19 21.69 21.78 0.46
CA ALA A 19 20.53 22.10 -0.37
C ALA A 19 19.41 21.16 0.09
N MET A 20 18.56 21.63 1.01
CA MET A 20 17.29 20.97 1.27
C MET A 20 16.53 20.94 -0.05
N ALA A 21 16.22 19.75 -0.54
CA ALA A 21 15.38 19.62 -1.72
C ALA A 21 14.11 20.44 -1.50
N ALA A 22 13.80 21.33 -2.44
CA ALA A 22 12.59 22.14 -2.33
C ALA A 22 11.38 21.19 -2.25
N GLY A 23 10.54 21.39 -1.22
CA GLY A 23 9.33 20.58 -1.02
C GLY A 23 8.36 20.63 -2.22
N PRO A 24 7.23 19.92 -2.16
CA PRO A 24 6.17 19.98 -3.16
C PRO A 24 5.73 21.41 -3.48
N ASP A 25 5.31 21.66 -4.73
CA ASP A 25 4.77 22.97 -5.12
C ASP A 25 3.30 23.06 -4.73
N CYS A 26 3.00 23.83 -3.68
CA CYS A 26 1.66 23.99 -3.14
C CYS A 26 0.85 25.13 -3.81
N SER A 27 1.23 25.58 -5.01
CA SER A 27 0.53 26.64 -5.75
C SER A 27 -0.89 26.26 -6.19
N ARG A 28 -1.23 24.96 -6.15
CA ARG A 28 -2.57 24.41 -6.40
C ARG A 28 -3.02 23.45 -5.28
N SER A 29 -4.30 23.20 -5.22
CA SER A 29 -4.83 22.10 -4.39
C SER A 29 -4.62 20.75 -5.07
N PHE A 30 -4.38 19.71 -4.26
CA PHE A 30 -4.29 18.33 -4.69
C PHE A 30 -5.51 17.52 -4.25
N THR A 31 -5.64 16.34 -4.82
CA THR A 31 -6.71 15.38 -4.51
C THR A 31 -6.09 14.04 -4.11
N LEU A 32 -6.60 13.44 -3.01
CA LEU A 32 -6.21 12.13 -2.53
C LEU A 32 -7.45 11.28 -2.28
N ALA A 33 -7.45 10.04 -2.71
CA ALA A 33 -8.52 9.10 -2.40
C ALA A 33 -8.06 8.01 -1.44
N LEU A 34 -8.87 7.79 -0.39
CA LEU A 34 -8.81 6.64 0.49
C LEU A 34 -9.75 5.55 -0.02
N HIS A 35 -9.50 4.33 0.40
CA HIS A 35 -10.29 3.16 0.07
C HIS A 35 -10.58 2.38 1.35
N ASP A 36 -11.85 2.05 1.57
CA ASP A 36 -12.29 1.29 2.74
C ASP A 36 -11.73 -0.14 2.70
N HIS A 37 -10.80 -0.46 3.61
CA HIS A 37 -10.10 -1.75 3.61
C HIS A 37 -9.38 -2.04 4.94
N GLY A 38 -10.03 -2.77 5.82
CA GLY A 38 -9.45 -3.25 7.08
C GLY A 38 -8.76 -2.16 7.89
N LEU A 39 -7.57 -2.45 8.42
CA LEU A 39 -6.76 -1.47 9.16
C LEU A 39 -6.12 -0.39 8.30
N LEU A 40 -6.16 -0.49 6.95
CA LEU A 40 -5.66 0.59 6.10
C LEU A 40 -6.56 1.83 6.22
N TYR A 41 -7.85 1.65 6.10
CA TYR A 41 -8.84 2.70 6.37
C TYR A 41 -10.21 2.08 6.61
N SER A 42 -10.89 2.51 7.65
CA SER A 42 -12.27 2.17 7.95
C SER A 42 -13.15 3.42 7.87
N VAL A 43 -14.19 3.34 7.03
CA VAL A 43 -15.18 4.41 6.90
C VAL A 43 -16.04 4.57 8.17
N ASP A 44 -16.26 3.47 8.89
CA ASP A 44 -17.10 3.46 10.10
C ASP A 44 -16.47 4.23 11.27
N THR A 45 -15.13 4.21 11.36
CA THR A 45 -14.37 4.88 12.43
C THR A 45 -13.61 6.11 11.97
N ASP A 46 -13.59 6.41 10.67
CA ASP A 46 -12.75 7.43 10.03
C ASP A 46 -11.29 7.36 10.52
N SER A 47 -10.74 6.15 10.57
CA SER A 47 -9.39 5.88 11.07
C SER A 47 -8.71 4.76 10.30
N GLY A 48 -7.39 4.69 10.41
CA GLY A 48 -6.57 3.66 9.78
C GLY A 48 -5.20 4.19 9.36
N ILE A 49 -4.34 3.28 8.94
CA ILE A 49 -2.97 3.57 8.55
C ILE A 49 -2.91 4.58 7.40
N ASP A 50 -3.74 4.41 6.39
CA ASP A 50 -3.80 5.32 5.24
C ASP A 50 -4.31 6.72 5.64
N LYS A 51 -5.25 6.80 6.60
CA LYS A 51 -5.72 8.08 7.14
C LYS A 51 -4.60 8.80 7.89
N ASP A 52 -3.92 8.10 8.80
CA ASP A 52 -2.81 8.67 9.56
C ASP A 52 -1.65 9.10 8.64
N PHE A 53 -1.37 8.31 7.60
CA PHE A 53 -0.35 8.63 6.61
C PHE A 53 -0.74 9.85 5.78
N ALA A 54 -1.99 9.95 5.33
CA ALA A 54 -2.50 11.10 4.59
C ALA A 54 -2.43 12.39 5.42
N ASP A 55 -2.85 12.33 6.68
CA ASP A 55 -2.80 13.48 7.60
C ASP A 55 -1.37 13.98 7.81
N GLU A 56 -0.42 13.05 7.97
CA GLU A 56 0.99 13.41 8.12
C GLU A 56 1.61 13.95 6.82
N LEU A 57 1.22 13.39 5.67
CA LEU A 57 1.63 13.88 4.35
C LEU A 57 1.15 15.33 4.12
N ILE A 58 -0.12 15.61 4.48
CA ILE A 58 -0.71 16.96 4.43
C ILE A 58 0.04 17.90 5.34
N ARG A 59 0.24 17.51 6.59
CA ARG A 59 0.93 18.32 7.60
C ARG A 59 2.36 18.69 7.18
N ARG A 60 3.12 17.74 6.63
CA ARG A 60 4.52 17.98 6.24
C ARG A 60 4.66 18.77 4.96
N SER A 61 3.85 18.47 3.97
CA SER A 61 3.89 19.19 2.70
C SER A 61 3.44 20.65 2.87
N GLY A 62 2.54 20.94 3.81
CA GLY A 62 1.87 22.22 3.94
C GLY A 62 0.90 22.53 2.80
N CYS A 63 0.69 21.57 1.89
CA CYS A 63 -0.18 21.73 0.74
C CYS A 63 -1.65 21.46 1.10
N GLN A 64 -2.54 22.12 0.38
CA GLN A 64 -3.97 21.83 0.46
C GLN A 64 -4.26 20.53 -0.32
N ILE A 65 -4.65 19.46 0.38
CA ILE A 65 -5.03 18.17 -0.22
C ILE A 65 -6.47 17.84 0.19
N ARG A 66 -7.34 17.67 -0.79
CA ARG A 66 -8.73 17.22 -0.55
C ARG A 66 -8.76 15.70 -0.52
N VAL A 67 -9.13 15.14 0.63
CA VAL A 67 -9.27 13.70 0.83
C VAL A 67 -10.70 13.28 0.53
N SER A 68 -10.88 12.14 -0.15
CA SER A 68 -12.19 11.58 -0.48
C SER A 68 -12.15 10.06 -0.39
N LEU A 69 -13.32 9.45 -0.16
CA LEU A 69 -13.49 7.98 -0.17
C LEU A 69 -13.94 7.50 -1.54
N MET A 70 -13.27 6.49 -2.07
CA MET A 70 -13.62 5.90 -3.38
C MET A 70 -13.37 4.38 -3.39
N SER A 71 -14.09 3.65 -4.25
CA SER A 71 -13.76 2.26 -4.54
C SER A 71 -12.42 2.14 -5.27
N ARG A 72 -11.67 1.06 -5.04
CA ARG A 72 -10.35 0.83 -5.67
C ARG A 72 -10.41 0.90 -7.20
N ALA A 73 -11.45 0.37 -7.81
CA ALA A 73 -11.64 0.44 -9.26
C ALA A 73 -11.75 1.88 -9.77
N ARG A 74 -12.49 2.75 -9.05
CA ARG A 74 -12.63 4.17 -9.40
C ARG A 74 -11.30 4.91 -9.22
N ILE A 75 -10.57 4.62 -8.15
CA ILE A 75 -9.25 5.21 -7.89
C ILE A 75 -8.33 4.99 -9.10
N TRP A 76 -8.15 3.75 -9.53
CA TRP A 76 -7.26 3.44 -10.65
C TRP A 76 -7.68 4.16 -11.94
N LYS A 77 -8.97 4.19 -12.24
CA LYS A 77 -9.49 4.89 -13.42
C LYS A 77 -9.22 6.40 -13.38
N LEU A 78 -9.32 7.02 -12.19
CA LEU A 78 -9.06 8.45 -12.03
C LEU A 78 -7.56 8.76 -12.01
N ILE A 79 -6.71 7.92 -11.44
CA ILE A 79 -5.24 8.03 -11.53
C ILE A 79 -4.79 7.97 -13.00
N GLU A 80 -5.28 7.01 -13.76
CA GLU A 80 -4.99 6.83 -15.19
C GLU A 80 -5.43 8.06 -16.02
N SER A 81 -6.63 8.58 -15.76
CA SER A 81 -7.16 9.73 -16.49
C SER A 81 -6.59 11.09 -16.06
N GLY A 82 -5.89 11.15 -14.90
CA GLY A 82 -5.40 12.41 -14.31
C GLY A 82 -6.48 13.16 -13.53
N GLY A 83 -7.62 12.55 -13.25
CA GLY A 83 -8.70 13.11 -12.44
C GLY A 83 -8.47 12.99 -10.93
N LEU A 84 -7.41 12.32 -10.52
CA LEU A 84 -6.97 12.16 -9.14
C LEU A 84 -5.44 12.24 -9.10
N ASP A 85 -4.89 13.02 -8.16
CA ASP A 85 -3.44 13.17 -8.01
C ASP A 85 -2.83 11.97 -7.28
N PHE A 86 -3.45 11.55 -6.15
CA PHE A 86 -2.91 10.57 -5.22
C PHE A 86 -3.92 9.53 -4.76
N SER A 87 -3.40 8.36 -4.42
CA SER A 87 -4.05 7.41 -3.52
C SER A 87 -2.97 6.67 -2.72
N LEU A 88 -3.36 5.79 -1.79
CA LEU A 88 -2.45 5.11 -0.87
C LEU A 88 -2.49 3.60 -1.06
N SER A 89 -1.52 2.91 -0.44
CA SER A 89 -1.42 1.44 -0.40
C SER A 89 -1.48 0.78 -1.78
N GLY A 90 -0.86 1.43 -2.78
CA GLY A 90 -0.82 0.94 -4.15
C GLY A 90 0.29 -0.06 -4.40
N ILE A 91 -0.01 -1.08 -5.23
CA ILE A 91 0.94 -2.06 -5.75
C ILE A 91 1.19 -1.75 -7.23
N ALA A 92 2.47 -1.76 -7.63
CA ALA A 92 2.87 -1.65 -9.02
C ALA A 92 2.64 -2.95 -9.79
N ASN A 93 2.36 -2.83 -11.07
CA ASN A 93 2.48 -3.85 -12.10
C ASN A 93 2.72 -3.15 -13.45
N ASP A 94 3.00 -3.90 -14.51
CA ASP A 94 3.35 -3.33 -15.81
C ASP A 94 2.28 -2.35 -16.32
N GLU A 95 1.01 -2.73 -16.28
CA GLU A 95 -0.12 -1.88 -16.68
C GLU A 95 -0.18 -0.57 -15.87
N ARG A 96 -0.07 -0.65 -14.54
CA ARG A 96 -0.14 0.53 -13.67
C ARG A 96 1.07 1.42 -13.81
N ASN A 97 2.23 0.85 -14.08
CA ASN A 97 3.47 1.58 -14.31
C ASN A 97 3.41 2.47 -15.57
N GLU A 98 2.49 2.24 -16.50
CA GLU A 98 2.30 3.11 -17.65
C GLU A 98 1.78 4.49 -17.24
N TYR A 99 0.87 4.57 -16.27
CA TYR A 99 0.15 5.80 -15.91
C TYR A 99 0.34 6.26 -14.46
N ALA A 100 0.97 5.47 -13.59
CA ALA A 100 1.23 5.81 -12.20
C ALA A 100 2.70 5.64 -11.84
N ASP A 101 3.18 6.46 -10.88
CA ASP A 101 4.41 6.27 -10.13
C ASP A 101 4.11 5.94 -8.67
N PHE A 102 5.10 5.40 -7.96
CA PHE A 102 4.94 4.97 -6.58
C PHE A 102 6.05 5.51 -5.68
N ALA A 103 5.69 5.92 -4.48
CA ALA A 103 6.64 6.15 -3.39
C ALA A 103 6.34 5.12 -2.28
N TRP A 104 7.22 4.13 -2.15
CA TRP A 104 7.03 2.97 -1.28
C TRP A 104 7.16 3.35 0.19
N TYR A 105 6.24 2.87 1.05
CA TYR A 105 6.33 3.11 2.48
C TYR A 105 6.11 1.87 3.36
N PHE A 106 5.57 0.76 2.83
CA PHE A 106 5.52 -0.53 3.52
C PHE A 106 5.53 -1.72 2.55
N SER A 107 5.65 -2.92 3.11
CA SER A 107 5.43 -4.18 2.39
C SER A 107 4.68 -5.18 3.27
N ASN A 108 3.87 -6.05 2.68
CA ASN A 108 3.22 -7.15 3.37
C ASN A 108 3.10 -8.41 2.52
N LYS A 109 2.86 -9.54 3.19
CA LYS A 109 2.53 -10.81 2.54
C LYS A 109 1.03 -10.97 2.38
N TYR A 110 0.65 -11.70 1.36
CA TYR A 110 -0.73 -12.17 1.14
C TYR A 110 -0.87 -13.62 1.56
N TYR A 111 -2.08 -14.02 1.91
CA TYR A 111 -2.44 -15.36 2.34
C TYR A 111 -3.75 -15.78 1.71
N LEU A 112 -3.91 -17.08 1.47
CA LEU A 112 -5.20 -17.65 1.08
C LEU A 112 -5.92 -18.14 2.34
N LEU A 113 -6.99 -17.46 2.73
CA LEU A 113 -7.89 -17.88 3.80
C LEU A 113 -8.89 -18.86 3.22
N VAL A 114 -8.92 -20.10 3.71
CA VAL A 114 -9.78 -21.17 3.19
C VAL A 114 -10.68 -21.74 4.28
N ARG A 115 -11.84 -22.22 3.91
CA ARG A 115 -12.74 -22.93 4.81
C ARG A 115 -12.14 -24.27 5.24
N LYS A 116 -12.19 -24.58 6.54
CA LYS A 116 -11.72 -25.87 7.08
C LYS A 116 -12.49 -27.06 6.50
N ASP A 117 -13.82 -26.92 6.31
CA ASP A 117 -14.67 -27.97 5.77
C ASP A 117 -14.50 -28.22 4.25
N ALA A 118 -13.71 -27.41 3.57
CA ALA A 118 -13.34 -27.62 2.16
C ALA A 118 -12.14 -28.57 1.99
N GLY A 119 -11.41 -28.90 3.09
CA GLY A 119 -10.29 -29.83 3.05
C GLY A 119 -9.09 -29.34 2.22
N ILE A 120 -8.91 -28.01 2.15
CA ILE A 120 -7.83 -27.38 1.40
C ILE A 120 -6.62 -27.21 2.32
N HIS A 121 -5.47 -27.80 1.94
CA HIS A 121 -4.22 -27.75 2.71
C HIS A 121 -3.10 -27.05 1.95
N ARG A 122 -3.21 -26.92 0.63
CA ARG A 122 -2.23 -26.29 -0.26
C ARG A 122 -2.94 -25.66 -1.46
N LEU A 123 -2.29 -24.76 -2.16
CA LEU A 123 -2.85 -24.05 -3.32
C LEU A 123 -3.37 -25.00 -4.40
N ALA A 124 -2.64 -26.09 -4.66
CA ALA A 124 -3.05 -27.09 -5.66
C ALA A 124 -4.41 -27.73 -5.37
N ASP A 125 -4.76 -27.93 -4.09
CA ASP A 125 -6.07 -28.49 -3.71
C ASP A 125 -7.21 -27.56 -4.13
N PHE A 126 -6.98 -26.25 -4.01
CA PHE A 126 -7.95 -25.23 -4.45
C PHE A 126 -8.05 -25.18 -5.99
N GLU A 127 -6.93 -25.28 -6.69
CA GLU A 127 -6.86 -25.23 -8.14
C GLU A 127 -7.59 -26.41 -8.80
N HIS A 128 -7.40 -27.61 -8.27
CA HIS A 128 -7.90 -28.85 -8.89
C HIS A 128 -9.36 -29.17 -8.59
N ASN A 129 -10.03 -28.45 -7.70
CA ASN A 129 -11.44 -28.68 -7.42
C ASN A 129 -12.31 -27.64 -8.14
N ASP A 130 -12.97 -28.06 -9.21
CA ASP A 130 -13.79 -27.19 -10.08
C ASP A 130 -15.02 -26.57 -9.39
N GLN A 131 -15.39 -27.06 -8.22
CA GLN A 131 -16.53 -26.53 -7.44
C GLN A 131 -16.12 -25.36 -6.52
N PHE A 132 -14.81 -25.14 -6.31
CA PHE A 132 -14.35 -24.10 -5.39
C PHE A 132 -14.34 -22.72 -6.05
N GLN A 133 -14.91 -21.74 -5.36
CA GLN A 133 -14.97 -20.34 -5.75
C GLN A 133 -14.03 -19.52 -4.87
N LEU A 134 -13.22 -18.67 -5.50
CA LEU A 134 -12.33 -17.73 -4.84
C LEU A 134 -12.98 -16.34 -4.77
N GLY A 135 -13.01 -15.75 -3.56
CA GLY A 135 -13.43 -14.36 -3.36
C GLY A 135 -12.25 -13.40 -3.55
N VAL A 136 -12.45 -12.33 -4.31
CA VAL A 136 -11.44 -11.27 -4.51
C VAL A 136 -12.08 -9.88 -4.51
N ILE A 137 -11.31 -8.86 -4.15
CA ILE A 137 -11.74 -7.46 -4.29
C ILE A 137 -11.49 -7.01 -5.74
N ARG A 138 -12.49 -6.38 -6.33
CA ARG A 138 -12.42 -5.88 -7.71
C ARG A 138 -11.29 -4.88 -7.89
N SER A 139 -10.49 -5.07 -8.96
CA SER A 139 -9.33 -4.23 -9.30
C SER A 139 -8.20 -4.26 -8.28
N PHE A 140 -8.19 -5.23 -7.36
CA PHE A 140 -7.01 -5.54 -6.56
C PHE A 140 -5.98 -6.33 -7.37
N ARG A 141 -4.74 -6.18 -6.96
CA ARG A 141 -3.62 -7.05 -7.31
C ARG A 141 -2.97 -7.49 -6.00
N TYR A 142 -2.33 -8.62 -6.04
CA TYR A 142 -1.74 -9.31 -4.90
C TYR A 142 -0.29 -9.67 -5.20
N SER A 143 0.28 -10.64 -4.52
CA SER A 143 1.56 -11.25 -4.88
C SER A 143 1.48 -12.03 -6.19
N ASP A 144 2.61 -12.39 -6.77
CA ASP A 144 2.67 -13.05 -8.08
C ASP A 144 1.92 -14.39 -8.11
N SER A 145 2.12 -15.25 -7.10
CA SER A 145 1.41 -16.53 -7.04
C SER A 145 -0.07 -16.36 -6.78
N ALA A 146 -0.46 -15.37 -5.96
CA ALA A 146 -1.85 -15.05 -5.73
C ALA A 146 -2.52 -14.50 -7.00
N ASN A 147 -1.84 -13.65 -7.77
CA ASN A 147 -2.36 -13.16 -9.06
C ASN A 147 -2.50 -14.30 -10.07
N ARG A 148 -1.51 -15.21 -10.18
CA ARG A 148 -1.61 -16.41 -11.05
C ARG A 148 -2.81 -17.28 -10.69
N LEU A 149 -3.07 -17.49 -9.38
CA LEU A 149 -4.25 -18.21 -8.93
C LEU A 149 -5.54 -17.50 -9.37
N VAL A 150 -5.64 -16.18 -9.14
CA VAL A 150 -6.81 -15.38 -9.54
C VAL A 150 -7.04 -15.46 -11.06
N ASP A 151 -6.00 -15.29 -11.86
CA ASP A 151 -6.10 -15.30 -13.32
C ASP A 151 -6.54 -16.68 -13.84
N LYS A 152 -5.94 -17.76 -13.30
CA LYS A 152 -6.32 -19.14 -13.62
C LYS A 152 -7.79 -19.44 -13.30
N LEU A 153 -8.23 -19.06 -12.09
CA LEU A 153 -9.59 -19.29 -11.64
C LEU A 153 -10.60 -18.39 -12.37
N SER A 154 -10.20 -17.17 -12.73
CA SER A 154 -11.04 -16.25 -13.54
C SER A 154 -11.33 -16.83 -14.93
N ALA A 155 -10.31 -17.38 -15.58
CA ALA A 155 -10.48 -18.06 -16.89
C ALA A 155 -11.46 -19.25 -16.81
N ALA A 156 -11.59 -19.89 -15.64
CA ALA A 156 -12.52 -20.97 -15.36
C ALA A 156 -13.88 -20.51 -14.79
N ASN A 157 -14.16 -19.19 -14.72
CA ASN A 157 -15.36 -18.61 -14.09
C ASN A 157 -15.50 -18.98 -12.59
N ARG A 158 -14.39 -19.15 -11.88
CA ARG A 158 -14.31 -19.57 -10.48
C ARG A 158 -13.88 -18.45 -9.54
N VAL A 159 -14.10 -17.18 -9.92
CA VAL A 159 -13.80 -16.01 -9.11
C VAL A 159 -15.06 -15.20 -8.84
N SER A 160 -15.35 -14.96 -7.57
CA SER A 160 -16.39 -14.06 -7.09
C SER A 160 -15.79 -12.73 -6.73
N GLN A 161 -16.16 -11.65 -7.43
CA GLN A 161 -15.62 -10.31 -7.21
C GLN A 161 -16.57 -9.45 -6.36
N ALA A 162 -16.02 -8.78 -5.34
CA ALA A 162 -16.75 -7.82 -4.52
C ALA A 162 -16.11 -6.43 -4.56
N GLY A 163 -16.84 -5.41 -4.11
CA GLY A 163 -16.34 -4.04 -4.01
C GLY A 163 -15.49 -3.76 -2.76
N GLY A 164 -15.52 -4.66 -1.77
CA GLY A 164 -14.81 -4.56 -0.50
C GLY A 164 -14.85 -5.88 0.26
N LEU A 165 -14.31 -5.88 1.49
CA LEU A 165 -14.12 -7.08 2.31
C LEU A 165 -15.42 -7.66 2.87
N GLU A 166 -16.33 -6.82 3.35
CA GLU A 166 -17.55 -7.29 4.05
C GLU A 166 -18.40 -8.29 3.23
N PRO A 167 -18.70 -8.03 1.94
CA PRO A 167 -19.40 -9.03 1.14
C PRO A 167 -18.65 -10.34 0.97
N LEU A 168 -17.31 -10.33 0.98
CA LEU A 168 -16.48 -11.53 0.89
C LEU A 168 -16.52 -12.33 2.18
N TYR A 169 -16.48 -11.68 3.35
CA TYR A 169 -16.65 -12.33 4.64
C TYR A 169 -18.00 -13.02 4.73
N GLN A 170 -19.06 -12.34 4.32
CA GLN A 170 -20.41 -12.93 4.29
C GLN A 170 -20.49 -14.13 3.31
N ALA A 171 -19.90 -14.00 2.13
CA ALA A 171 -19.87 -15.10 1.16
C ALA A 171 -19.09 -16.32 1.69
N LEU A 172 -18.01 -16.10 2.43
CA LEU A 172 -17.20 -17.15 3.05
C LEU A 172 -17.98 -17.85 4.17
N ILE A 173 -18.62 -17.09 5.07
CA ILE A 173 -19.48 -17.62 6.16
C ILE A 173 -20.65 -18.44 5.59
N LEU A 174 -21.31 -17.92 4.56
CA LEU A 174 -22.45 -18.56 3.88
C LEU A 174 -22.05 -19.68 2.92
N ARG A 175 -20.78 -20.08 2.87
CA ARG A 175 -20.24 -21.15 1.99
C ARG A 175 -20.42 -20.88 0.48
N ARG A 176 -20.61 -19.63 0.08
CA ARG A 176 -20.71 -19.24 -1.35
C ARG A 176 -19.34 -19.19 -2.03
N ILE A 177 -18.29 -18.98 -1.24
CA ILE A 177 -16.89 -19.10 -1.65
C ILE A 177 -16.16 -20.03 -0.67
N GLN A 178 -15.12 -20.72 -1.12
CA GLN A 178 -14.33 -21.63 -0.30
C GLN A 178 -13.04 -21.00 0.19
N GLY A 179 -12.63 -19.88 -0.41
CA GLY A 179 -11.48 -19.11 0.05
C GLY A 179 -11.53 -17.68 -0.44
N MET A 180 -10.69 -16.85 0.18
CA MET A 180 -10.43 -15.47 -0.22
C MET A 180 -8.99 -15.11 0.06
N ILE A 181 -8.43 -14.14 -0.67
CA ILE A 181 -7.10 -13.63 -0.40
C ILE A 181 -7.21 -12.56 0.67
N ILE A 182 -6.35 -12.68 1.69
CA ILE A 182 -6.28 -11.76 2.83
C ILE A 182 -4.85 -11.26 3.06
N GLU A 183 -4.74 -10.24 3.88
CA GLU A 183 -3.51 -9.64 4.34
C GLU A 183 -3.60 -9.28 5.84
N PRO A 184 -2.51 -8.92 6.53
CA PRO A 184 -2.55 -8.64 7.98
C PRO A 184 -3.54 -7.55 8.40
N PHE A 185 -3.88 -6.63 7.51
CA PHE A 185 -4.86 -5.56 7.76
C PHE A 185 -6.30 -6.09 7.96
N ASP A 186 -6.57 -7.33 7.55
CA ASP A 186 -7.88 -7.98 7.65
C ASP A 186 -8.08 -8.74 8.98
N TYR A 187 -6.99 -9.01 9.72
CA TYR A 187 -7.03 -9.90 10.89
C TYR A 187 -8.01 -9.47 11.97
N PRO A 188 -8.13 -8.17 12.35
CA PRO A 188 -9.10 -7.79 13.38
C PRO A 188 -10.55 -8.12 13.00
N ALA A 189 -10.95 -7.86 11.74
CA ALA A 189 -12.30 -8.18 11.28
C ALA A 189 -12.54 -9.71 11.21
N ILE A 190 -11.52 -10.47 10.83
CA ILE A 190 -11.57 -11.95 10.80
C ILE A 190 -11.77 -12.52 12.21
N ASP A 191 -11.10 -11.93 13.22
CA ASP A 191 -11.20 -12.37 14.62
C ASP A 191 -12.53 -11.91 15.23
N GLU A 192 -12.94 -10.68 15.06
CA GLU A 192 -14.22 -10.13 15.54
C GLU A 192 -15.40 -10.93 15.01
N LYS A 193 -15.41 -11.25 13.73
CA LYS A 193 -16.48 -12.01 13.07
C LYS A 193 -16.38 -13.53 13.28
N LYS A 194 -15.43 -14.00 14.09
CA LYS A 194 -15.17 -15.43 14.34
C LYS A 194 -14.93 -16.25 13.07
N ILE A 195 -14.46 -15.62 12.01
CA ILE A 195 -14.18 -16.29 10.73
C ILE A 195 -13.04 -17.31 10.92
N ARG A 196 -12.07 -17.00 11.78
CA ARG A 196 -10.96 -17.89 12.13
C ARG A 196 -11.40 -19.25 12.67
N ASP A 197 -12.56 -19.33 13.33
CA ASP A 197 -13.09 -20.57 13.88
C ASP A 197 -13.38 -21.61 12.78
N VAL A 198 -13.82 -21.14 11.60
CA VAL A 198 -14.25 -21.97 10.47
C VAL A 198 -13.25 -21.98 9.29
N THR A 199 -12.13 -21.29 9.43
CA THR A 199 -11.12 -21.15 8.37
C THR A 199 -9.72 -21.52 8.83
N THR A 200 -8.85 -21.76 7.86
CA THR A 200 -7.40 -21.90 8.04
C THR A 200 -6.67 -21.08 6.98
N ILE A 201 -5.38 -20.84 7.18
CA ILE A 201 -4.53 -20.11 6.24
C ILE A 201 -3.69 -21.10 5.44
N VAL A 202 -3.62 -20.87 4.12
CA VAL A 202 -2.64 -21.47 3.22
C VAL A 202 -1.72 -20.36 2.73
N GLU A 203 -0.42 -20.53 2.89
CA GLU A 203 0.56 -19.51 2.51
C GLU A 203 0.83 -19.52 1.02
N PHE A 204 1.07 -18.32 0.46
CA PHE A 204 1.73 -18.18 -0.83
C PHE A 204 3.25 -18.15 -0.61
N ASP A 205 3.99 -18.82 -1.49
CA ASP A 205 5.47 -18.84 -1.45
C ASP A 205 6.06 -17.60 -2.15
N ASP A 206 5.52 -16.44 -1.83
CA ASP A 206 5.96 -15.17 -2.41
C ASP A 206 6.64 -14.30 -1.34
N PRO A 207 7.59 -13.43 -1.74
CA PRO A 207 8.09 -12.39 -0.86
C PRO A 207 7.00 -11.38 -0.55
N ALA A 208 7.24 -10.54 0.47
CA ALA A 208 6.37 -9.42 0.76
C ALA A 208 6.32 -8.43 -0.42
N VAL A 209 5.13 -7.95 -0.73
CA VAL A 209 4.87 -7.01 -1.83
C VAL A 209 4.94 -5.58 -1.30
N ARG A 210 5.61 -4.69 -2.04
CA ARG A 210 5.72 -3.27 -1.68
C ARG A 210 4.44 -2.52 -2.02
N HIS A 211 4.07 -1.63 -1.10
CA HIS A 211 2.93 -0.73 -1.22
C HIS A 211 3.39 0.72 -1.07
N GLY A 212 2.76 1.62 -1.79
CA GLY A 212 3.19 3.01 -1.79
C GLY A 212 2.09 4.03 -2.04
N LEU A 213 2.49 5.29 -1.87
CA LEU A 213 1.74 6.44 -2.39
C LEU A 213 1.67 6.31 -3.91
N ILE A 214 0.46 6.24 -4.44
CA ILE A 214 0.18 6.22 -5.87
C ILE A 214 0.16 7.67 -6.36
N MET A 215 0.89 7.96 -7.42
CA MET A 215 0.98 9.30 -8.02
C MET A 215 0.61 9.22 -9.51
N SER A 216 -0.38 9.98 -9.94
CA SER A 216 -0.80 10.03 -11.35
C SER A 216 0.29 10.69 -12.20
N LYS A 217 0.78 10.01 -13.23
CA LYS A 217 1.73 10.58 -14.20
C LYS A 217 1.10 11.67 -15.07
N LYS A 218 -0.22 11.61 -15.24
CA LYS A 218 -0.95 12.60 -16.03
C LYS A 218 -1.27 13.88 -15.25
N ALA A 219 -1.48 13.78 -13.95
CA ALA A 219 -1.80 14.93 -13.10
C ALA A 219 -0.54 15.64 -12.57
N LEU A 220 0.59 14.93 -12.44
CA LEU A 220 1.81 15.39 -11.80
C LEU A 220 3.00 15.27 -12.75
N SER A 221 3.79 16.34 -12.87
CA SER A 221 5.05 16.31 -13.60
C SER A 221 6.07 15.35 -12.97
N PRO A 222 7.07 14.85 -13.70
CA PRO A 222 8.15 14.04 -13.12
C PRO A 222 8.83 14.71 -11.92
N ALA A 223 9.12 16.00 -12.02
CA ALA A 223 9.76 16.77 -10.96
C ALA A 223 8.88 16.89 -9.73
N GLU A 224 7.56 17.03 -9.89
CA GLU A 224 6.61 17.08 -8.78
C GLU A 224 6.52 15.71 -8.09
N ARG A 225 6.43 14.62 -8.86
CA ARG A 225 6.39 13.26 -8.28
C ARG A 225 7.65 12.94 -7.48
N GLU A 226 8.83 13.44 -7.91
CA GLU A 226 10.07 13.25 -7.17
C GLU A 226 10.07 13.97 -5.82
N LYS A 227 9.52 15.18 -5.74
CA LYS A 227 9.36 15.91 -4.47
C LYS A 227 8.44 15.17 -3.48
N TRP A 228 7.33 14.60 -3.97
CA TRP A 228 6.45 13.78 -3.15
C TRP A 228 7.13 12.48 -2.71
N ARG A 229 7.92 11.85 -3.57
CA ARG A 229 8.73 10.67 -3.23
C ARG A 229 9.76 11.00 -2.15
N ALA A 230 10.46 12.13 -2.27
CA ALA A 230 11.40 12.58 -1.26
C ALA A 230 10.73 12.77 0.11
N LEU A 231 9.54 13.39 0.16
CA LEU A 231 8.78 13.56 1.38
C LEU A 231 8.38 12.22 2.03
N VAL A 232 7.92 11.24 1.24
CA VAL A 232 7.64 9.89 1.74
C VAL A 232 8.90 9.21 2.27
N ASN A 233 10.04 9.37 1.59
CA ASN A 233 11.32 8.84 2.04
C ASN A 233 11.78 9.49 3.37
N GLU A 234 11.56 10.78 3.56
CA GLU A 234 11.81 11.46 4.84
C GLU A 234 10.94 10.88 5.97
N MET A 235 9.64 10.67 5.71
CA MET A 235 8.71 10.06 6.69
C MET A 235 9.13 8.63 7.08
N ARG A 236 9.75 7.91 6.16
CA ARG A 236 10.33 6.59 6.46
C ARG A 236 11.62 6.71 7.26
N ALA A 237 12.54 7.57 6.82
CA ALA A 237 13.87 7.72 7.42
C ALA A 237 13.83 8.20 8.87
N ASP A 238 12.88 9.07 9.23
CA ASP A 238 12.72 9.57 10.60
C ASP A 238 11.83 8.70 11.49
N GLY A 239 11.40 7.53 10.99
CA GLY A 239 10.60 6.55 11.73
C GLY A 239 9.12 6.91 11.86
N THR A 240 8.62 7.92 11.16
CA THR A 240 7.20 8.31 11.22
C THR A 240 6.28 7.21 10.69
N VAL A 241 6.63 6.60 9.55
CA VAL A 241 5.85 5.48 9.00
C VAL A 241 5.80 4.33 10.01
N ARG A 242 6.92 3.99 10.66
CA ARG A 242 6.97 2.99 11.71
C ARG A 242 6.00 3.30 12.85
N ARG A 243 6.04 4.54 13.40
CA ARG A 243 5.13 4.95 14.47
C ARG A 243 3.65 4.89 14.08
N ILE A 244 3.32 5.14 12.81
CA ILE A 244 1.96 4.97 12.29
C ILE A 244 1.56 3.50 12.36
N PHE A 245 2.39 2.58 11.89
CA PHE A 245 2.11 1.14 11.89
C PHE A 245 2.03 0.57 13.31
N GLU A 246 2.87 1.03 14.25
CA GLU A 246 2.86 0.61 15.66
C GLU A 246 1.56 0.97 16.42
N LYS A 247 0.74 1.87 15.90
CA LYS A 247 -0.61 2.12 16.46
C LYS A 247 -1.57 0.95 16.21
N TYR A 248 -1.32 0.15 15.16
CA TYR A 248 -2.23 -0.89 14.67
C TYR A 248 -1.67 -2.29 14.82
N PHE A 249 -0.35 -2.43 14.90
CA PHE A 249 0.35 -3.71 14.98
C PHE A 249 1.32 -3.75 16.15
N LYS A 250 1.65 -4.97 16.60
CA LYS A 250 2.76 -5.17 17.52
C LYS A 250 4.07 -4.72 16.87
N PRO A 251 5.04 -4.22 17.64
CA PRO A 251 6.29 -3.66 17.12
C PRO A 251 7.00 -4.56 16.10
N ASP A 252 7.17 -5.85 16.40
CA ASP A 252 7.88 -6.79 15.51
C ASP A 252 7.21 -6.92 14.13
N LEU A 253 5.87 -6.91 14.08
CA LEU A 253 5.14 -6.97 12.82
C LEU A 253 5.20 -5.63 12.08
N ALA A 254 5.03 -4.52 12.80
CA ALA A 254 5.18 -3.18 12.24
C ALA A 254 6.57 -3.01 11.60
N ASP A 255 7.64 -3.41 12.31
CA ASP A 255 9.01 -3.37 11.81
C ASP A 255 9.18 -4.19 10.53
N SER A 256 8.68 -5.42 10.52
CA SER A 256 8.79 -6.30 9.36
C SER A 256 8.11 -5.73 8.11
N MET A 257 7.08 -4.89 8.30
CA MET A 257 6.36 -4.24 7.21
C MET A 257 7.07 -3.00 6.67
N VAL A 258 7.74 -2.23 7.55
CA VAL A 258 8.34 -0.93 7.15
C VAL A 258 9.84 -1.00 6.90
N ASP A 259 10.52 -2.03 7.42
CA ASP A 259 11.95 -2.26 7.21
C ASP A 259 12.17 -3.08 5.92
N PHE A 260 12.02 -2.42 4.78
CA PHE A 260 12.35 -3.00 3.48
C PHE A 260 13.30 -2.07 2.74
N LYS A 261 14.23 -2.66 1.98
CA LYS A 261 15.16 -1.88 1.15
C LYS A 261 14.38 -1.21 0.02
N THR A 262 14.45 0.12 -0.04
CA THR A 262 14.04 0.86 -1.21
C THR A 262 15.00 0.51 -2.34
N GLN A 263 14.50 -0.12 -3.37
CA GLN A 263 15.18 -0.10 -4.66
C GLN A 263 14.66 1.09 -5.45
N PRO A 264 15.53 1.71 -6.25
CA PRO A 264 15.14 2.79 -7.14
C PRO A 264 14.07 2.37 -8.12
#